data_83ce44697f256df00b857ef8c2791a12
#
_entry.id   83ce44697f256df00b857ef8c2791a12
#
_cell.length_a   1.000
_cell.length_b   1.000
_cell.length_c   1.000
_cell.angle_alpha   90.00
_cell.angle_beta   90.00
_cell.angle_gamma   90.00
#
_symmetry.space_group_name_H-M   'P 1'
#
loop_
_entity.id
_entity.type
_entity.pdbx_description
1 polymer ?
#
loop_
_entity_poly.entity_id
_entity_poly.type
_entity_poly.pdbx_seq_one_letter_code
_entity_poly.pdbx_strand_id
1 'polypeptide(L)'
;MNVPHGVTSEGFESTFGTNHLGHFALTGLLLGRIRARVVTVSSLGHLVATRRSIADPLFRHHPYRRVVAYANSKVANVMFARELNRRLAAAGSPVMSVAAHPGVVSTGLYDHSSLALLQRLKPVVTALGGTLAEGTAPIAHAGFGAGVRGGDFYGPRFGYRGKGVVPSVSSRLSRDHGQARRLWDLSEDLSGVRYPLSTLASEGNLA
;
A
#
# COMPACT_ATOMS: atom_id res chain seq x y z
N MET A 1 6.73 -11.65 -0.48
CA MET A 1 6.85 -11.06 -1.85
C MET A 1 7.14 -12.17 -2.84
N ASN A 2 6.45 -12.21 -3.98
CA ASN A 2 6.63 -13.22 -5.04
C ASN A 2 6.49 -14.68 -4.57
N VAL A 3 5.50 -14.93 -3.71
CA VAL A 3 5.19 -16.28 -3.21
C VAL A 3 4.42 -17.12 -4.24
N PRO A 4 4.43 -18.46 -4.14
CA PRO A 4 3.53 -19.30 -4.92
C PRO A 4 2.06 -18.92 -4.71
N HIS A 5 1.20 -19.36 -5.63
CA HIS A 5 -0.25 -19.23 -5.43
C HIS A 5 -0.65 -19.94 -4.14
N GLY A 6 -1.41 -19.25 -3.34
CA GLY A 6 -1.99 -19.74 -2.11
C GLY A 6 -3.30 -19.00 -1.82
N VAL A 7 -4.10 -19.55 -0.93
CA VAL A 7 -5.39 -18.96 -0.50
C VAL A 7 -5.38 -18.83 1.01
N THR A 8 -5.93 -17.75 1.53
CA THR A 8 -6.15 -17.58 2.98
C THR A 8 -7.29 -18.46 3.46
N SER A 9 -7.49 -18.58 4.78
CA SER A 9 -8.63 -19.29 5.39
C SER A 9 -9.98 -18.76 4.91
N GLU A 10 -10.03 -17.46 4.57
CA GLU A 10 -11.24 -16.78 4.07
C GLU A 10 -11.43 -16.95 2.55
N GLY A 11 -10.54 -17.67 1.86
CA GLY A 11 -10.64 -17.94 0.41
C GLY A 11 -10.07 -16.85 -0.49
N PHE A 12 -9.26 -15.92 0.02
CA PHE A 12 -8.62 -14.86 -0.78
C PHE A 12 -7.24 -15.30 -1.29
N GLU A 13 -6.82 -14.79 -2.46
CA GLU A 13 -5.44 -14.94 -2.89
C GLU A 13 -4.50 -14.38 -1.81
N SER A 14 -3.51 -15.18 -1.40
CA SER A 14 -2.72 -14.93 -0.18
C SER A 14 -1.99 -13.58 -0.19
N THR A 15 -1.45 -13.15 -1.34
CA THR A 15 -0.70 -11.88 -1.43
C THR A 15 -1.63 -10.69 -1.30
N PHE A 16 -2.78 -10.72 -1.98
CA PHE A 16 -3.77 -9.64 -1.92
C PHE A 16 -4.47 -9.63 -0.56
N GLY A 17 -4.86 -10.80 -0.06
CA GLY A 17 -5.49 -10.97 1.26
C GLY A 17 -4.61 -10.40 2.38
N THR A 18 -3.33 -10.80 2.43
CA THR A 18 -2.40 -10.34 3.47
C THR A 18 -1.99 -8.88 3.29
N ASN A 19 -1.57 -8.48 2.09
CA ASN A 19 -0.95 -7.18 1.88
C ASN A 19 -1.94 -6.02 1.77
N HIS A 20 -3.20 -6.32 1.42
CA HIS A 20 -4.21 -5.30 1.20
C HIS A 20 -5.47 -5.50 2.06
N LEU A 21 -6.22 -6.59 1.88
CA LEU A 21 -7.51 -6.78 2.56
C LEU A 21 -7.39 -6.80 4.08
N GLY A 22 -6.39 -7.49 4.63
CA GLY A 22 -6.16 -7.51 6.07
C GLY A 22 -5.85 -6.12 6.64
N HIS A 23 -5.03 -5.32 5.93
CA HIS A 23 -4.74 -3.95 6.34
C HIS A 23 -5.93 -3.00 6.12
N PHE A 24 -6.72 -3.21 5.08
CA PHE A 24 -7.97 -2.50 4.86
C PHE A 24 -8.92 -2.75 6.03
N ALA A 25 -9.19 -4.00 6.36
CA ALA A 25 -10.08 -4.38 7.46
C ALA A 25 -9.59 -3.82 8.80
N LEU A 26 -8.31 -4.03 9.12
CA LEU A 26 -7.71 -3.53 10.37
C LEU A 26 -7.84 -2.01 10.50
N THR A 27 -7.57 -1.28 9.42
CA THR A 27 -7.69 0.19 9.43
C THR A 27 -9.13 0.63 9.65
N GLY A 28 -10.11 -0.01 8.99
CA GLY A 28 -11.53 0.30 9.16
C GLY A 28 -12.02 0.08 10.59
N LEU A 29 -11.63 -1.06 11.20
CA LEU A 29 -11.97 -1.40 12.58
C LEU A 29 -11.35 -0.45 13.61
N LEU A 30 -10.16 0.08 13.33
CA LEU A 30 -9.44 0.97 14.25
C LEU A 30 -9.67 2.46 13.98
N LEU A 31 -10.36 2.83 12.89
CA LEU A 31 -10.41 4.21 12.40
C LEU A 31 -10.90 5.20 13.46
N GLY A 32 -11.91 4.86 14.24
CA GLY A 32 -12.40 5.69 15.35
C GLY A 32 -11.41 5.93 16.49
N ARG A 33 -10.30 5.18 16.53
CA ARG A 33 -9.22 5.33 17.53
C ARG A 33 -8.01 6.08 16.99
N ILE A 34 -7.93 6.28 15.67
CA ILE A 34 -6.80 6.97 15.03
C ILE A 34 -7.01 8.47 15.14
N ARG A 35 -5.99 9.19 15.61
CA ARG A 35 -6.07 10.64 15.87
C ARG A 35 -5.29 11.51 14.88
N ALA A 36 -4.31 10.95 14.18
CA ALA A 36 -3.43 11.75 13.31
C ALA A 36 -3.29 11.19 11.89
N ARG A 37 -2.71 9.98 11.74
CA ARG A 37 -2.33 9.48 10.41
C ARG A 37 -2.49 7.97 10.29
N VAL A 38 -2.88 7.54 9.08
CA VAL A 38 -2.76 6.17 8.58
C VAL A 38 -1.62 6.13 7.57
N VAL A 39 -0.59 5.32 7.82
CA VAL A 39 0.52 5.13 6.89
C VAL A 39 0.43 3.75 6.26
N THR A 40 0.22 3.70 4.95
CA THR A 40 0.12 2.45 4.21
C THR A 40 1.42 2.14 3.47
N VAL A 41 2.02 0.99 3.79
CA VAL A 41 3.30 0.60 3.16
C VAL A 41 3.06 -0.03 1.79
N SER A 42 3.63 0.59 0.76
CA SER A 42 3.61 0.11 -0.61
C SER A 42 5.03 -0.23 -1.12
N SER A 43 5.23 -0.25 -2.43
CA SER A 43 6.49 -0.55 -3.11
C SER A 43 6.50 0.07 -4.51
N LEU A 44 7.68 0.31 -5.07
CA LEU A 44 7.83 0.62 -6.49
C LEU A 44 7.29 -0.51 -7.40
N GLY A 45 7.14 -1.73 -6.88
CA GLY A 45 6.46 -2.82 -7.58
C GLY A 45 5.05 -2.50 -8.05
N HIS A 46 4.38 -1.50 -7.47
CA HIS A 46 3.06 -1.02 -7.91
C HIS A 46 3.05 -0.50 -9.36
N LEU A 47 4.21 -0.08 -9.89
CA LEU A 47 4.33 0.42 -11.26
C LEU A 47 4.07 -0.65 -12.32
N VAL A 48 4.21 -1.93 -11.96
CA VAL A 48 3.99 -3.08 -12.87
C VAL A 48 2.50 -3.42 -13.02
N ALA A 49 1.66 -2.99 -12.08
CA ALA A 49 0.22 -3.26 -12.12
C ALA A 49 -0.47 -2.54 -13.28
N THR A 50 -1.46 -3.20 -13.87
CA THR A 50 -2.28 -2.67 -14.97
C THR A 50 -3.75 -2.61 -14.56
N ARG A 51 -4.57 -1.85 -15.31
CA ARG A 51 -6.03 -1.84 -15.10
C ARG A 51 -6.64 -3.24 -15.19
N ARG A 52 -6.16 -4.05 -16.14
CA ARG A 52 -6.61 -5.42 -16.34
C ARG A 52 -6.26 -6.31 -15.15
N SER A 53 -5.03 -6.19 -14.63
CA SER A 53 -4.59 -7.04 -13.52
C SER A 53 -5.28 -6.70 -12.20
N ILE A 54 -5.51 -5.42 -11.91
CA ILE A 54 -6.20 -5.01 -10.68
C ILE A 54 -7.73 -5.23 -10.73
N ALA A 55 -8.29 -5.43 -11.91
CA ALA A 55 -9.69 -5.80 -12.06
C ALA A 55 -9.99 -7.24 -11.60
N ASP A 56 -8.97 -8.11 -11.52
CA ASP A 56 -9.07 -9.47 -11.01
C ASP A 56 -7.94 -9.75 -10.00
N PRO A 57 -7.94 -9.06 -8.84
CA PRO A 57 -6.84 -9.13 -7.89
C PRO A 57 -6.74 -10.49 -7.18
N LEU A 58 -7.81 -11.29 -7.24
CA LEU A 58 -7.88 -12.64 -6.67
C LEU A 58 -7.54 -13.75 -7.68
N PHE A 59 -7.22 -13.40 -8.93
CA PHE A 59 -6.91 -14.33 -10.01
C PHE A 59 -8.01 -15.38 -10.26
N ARG A 60 -9.28 -14.96 -10.21
CA ARG A 60 -10.43 -15.84 -10.48
C ARG A 60 -10.61 -16.14 -11.97
N HIS A 61 -10.16 -15.23 -12.84
CA HIS A 61 -10.38 -15.29 -14.29
C HIS A 61 -9.08 -15.31 -15.11
N HIS A 62 -7.92 -15.14 -14.46
CA HIS A 62 -6.62 -15.08 -15.14
C HIS A 62 -5.61 -16.00 -14.46
N PRO A 63 -4.63 -16.57 -15.21
CA PRO A 63 -3.56 -17.38 -14.63
C PRO A 63 -2.77 -16.58 -13.60
N TYR A 64 -2.44 -17.22 -12.49
CA TYR A 64 -1.66 -16.61 -11.42
C TYR A 64 -0.22 -16.30 -11.85
N ARG A 65 0.21 -15.08 -11.57
CA ARG A 65 1.57 -14.61 -11.81
C ARG A 65 2.07 -13.86 -10.58
N ARG A 66 3.06 -14.43 -9.89
CA ARG A 66 3.60 -13.92 -8.61
C ARG A 66 3.92 -12.43 -8.62
N VAL A 67 4.61 -11.97 -9.67
CA VAL A 67 4.98 -10.54 -9.83
C VAL A 67 3.74 -9.67 -9.95
N VAL A 68 2.73 -10.14 -10.68
CA VAL A 68 1.46 -9.41 -10.88
C VAL A 68 0.66 -9.38 -9.58
N ALA A 69 0.58 -10.49 -8.84
CA ALA A 69 -0.10 -10.55 -7.54
C ALA A 69 0.51 -9.53 -6.56
N TYR A 70 1.84 -9.51 -6.47
CA TYR A 70 2.53 -8.52 -5.66
C TYR A 70 2.28 -7.08 -6.14
N ALA A 71 2.39 -6.82 -7.44
CA ALA A 71 2.13 -5.50 -8.02
C ALA A 71 0.69 -5.03 -7.75
N ASN A 72 -0.31 -5.90 -7.91
CA ASN A 72 -1.70 -5.63 -7.59
C ASN A 72 -1.88 -5.26 -6.11
N SER A 73 -1.30 -6.02 -5.19
CA SER A 73 -1.39 -5.71 -3.76
C SER A 73 -0.76 -4.34 -3.43
N LYS A 74 0.33 -3.96 -4.12
CA LYS A 74 1.03 -2.70 -3.85
C LYS A 74 0.37 -1.48 -4.51
N VAL A 75 -0.21 -1.63 -5.71
CA VAL A 75 -1.02 -0.55 -6.29
C VAL A 75 -2.32 -0.35 -5.49
N ALA A 76 -2.92 -1.44 -5.01
CA ALA A 76 -4.08 -1.39 -4.12
C ALA A 76 -3.80 -0.56 -2.86
N ASN A 77 -2.62 -0.73 -2.26
CA ASN A 77 -2.21 0.04 -1.09
C ASN A 77 -2.07 1.54 -1.36
N VAL A 78 -1.52 1.95 -2.52
CA VAL A 78 -1.46 3.37 -2.89
C VAL A 78 -2.85 3.95 -3.17
N MET A 79 -3.70 3.19 -3.89
CA MET A 79 -5.08 3.58 -4.15
C MET A 79 -5.88 3.72 -2.86
N PHE A 80 -5.75 2.75 -1.95
CA PHE A 80 -6.39 2.76 -0.65
C PHE A 80 -6.01 4.01 0.15
N ALA A 81 -4.71 4.31 0.28
CA ALA A 81 -4.27 5.48 1.03
C ALA A 81 -4.87 6.79 0.48
N ARG A 82 -4.94 6.94 -0.84
CA ARG A 82 -5.52 8.11 -1.50
C ARG A 82 -7.03 8.20 -1.35
N GLU A 83 -7.72 7.09 -1.55
CA GLU A 83 -9.18 7.06 -1.43
C GLU A 83 -9.61 7.25 0.01
N LEU A 84 -8.90 6.63 0.98
CA LEU A 84 -9.15 6.87 2.39
C LEU A 84 -8.95 8.35 2.75
N ASN A 85 -7.86 8.95 2.29
CA ASN A 85 -7.64 10.38 2.53
C ASN A 85 -8.74 11.27 1.94
N ARG A 86 -9.18 10.97 0.73
CA ARG A 86 -10.28 11.69 0.07
C ARG A 86 -11.59 11.58 0.86
N ARG A 87 -11.89 10.38 1.37
CA ARG A 87 -13.09 10.11 2.17
C ARG A 87 -13.01 10.77 3.55
N LEU A 88 -11.86 10.73 4.21
CA LEU A 88 -11.61 11.41 5.49
C LEU A 88 -11.78 12.93 5.34
N ALA A 89 -11.18 13.52 4.31
CA ALA A 89 -11.33 14.96 4.04
C ALA A 89 -12.78 15.34 3.75
N ALA A 90 -13.52 14.53 2.98
CA ALA A 90 -14.93 14.75 2.72
C ALA A 90 -15.82 14.63 3.98
N ALA A 91 -15.38 13.84 4.96
CA ALA A 91 -16.02 13.70 6.26
C ALA A 91 -15.57 14.77 7.29
N GLY A 92 -14.73 15.74 6.90
CA GLY A 92 -14.20 16.76 7.81
C GLY A 92 -13.23 16.22 8.88
N SER A 93 -12.73 14.99 8.71
CA SER A 93 -11.82 14.39 9.68
C SER A 93 -10.42 15.03 9.63
N PRO A 94 -9.77 15.31 10.77
CA PRO A 94 -8.39 15.78 10.81
C PRO A 94 -7.37 14.68 10.52
N VAL A 95 -7.81 13.43 10.48
CA VAL A 95 -6.95 12.27 10.19
C VAL A 95 -6.53 12.28 8.73
N MET A 96 -5.24 12.13 8.46
CA MET A 96 -4.69 11.99 7.11
C MET A 96 -4.35 10.53 6.80
N SER A 97 -4.52 10.15 5.54
CA SER A 97 -4.01 8.86 5.04
C SER A 97 -2.95 9.11 3.97
N VAL A 98 -1.80 8.45 4.13
CA VAL A 98 -0.63 8.59 3.25
C VAL A 98 -0.04 7.24 2.93
N ALA A 99 0.69 7.14 1.83
CA ALA A 99 1.44 5.95 1.49
C ALA A 99 2.95 6.21 1.55
N ALA A 100 3.73 5.16 1.82
CA ALA A 100 5.19 5.22 1.76
C ALA A 100 5.78 3.90 1.25
N HIS A 101 7.00 3.96 0.70
CA HIS A 101 7.76 2.76 0.38
C HIS A 101 9.21 2.89 0.83
N PRO A 102 9.84 1.78 1.25
CA PRO A 102 11.20 1.80 1.77
C PRO A 102 12.29 1.89 0.69
N GLY A 103 11.93 1.87 -0.59
CA GLY A 103 12.88 1.62 -1.68
C GLY A 103 13.32 0.15 -1.73
N VAL A 104 14.55 -0.08 -2.15
CA VAL A 104 15.21 -1.39 -2.15
C VAL A 104 16.14 -1.46 -0.95
N VAL A 105 15.75 -2.22 0.07
CA VAL A 105 16.52 -2.40 1.30
C VAL A 105 17.08 -3.81 1.34
N SER A 106 18.35 -3.94 1.73
CA SER A 106 19.00 -5.24 1.94
C SER A 106 18.44 -5.90 3.20
N THR A 107 17.30 -6.60 3.05
CA THR A 107 16.65 -7.37 4.11
C THR A 107 16.42 -8.80 3.62
N GLY A 108 16.13 -9.74 4.53
CA GLY A 108 15.74 -11.12 4.20
C GLY A 108 14.49 -11.26 3.33
N LEU A 109 13.87 -10.13 2.89
CA LEU A 109 12.69 -10.13 2.02
C LEU A 109 12.91 -10.87 0.69
N TYR A 110 14.15 -10.91 0.21
CA TYR A 110 14.53 -11.59 -1.04
C TYR A 110 14.86 -13.07 -0.84
N ASP A 111 15.08 -13.53 0.41
CA ASP A 111 15.48 -14.90 0.72
C ASP A 111 14.37 -15.90 0.40
N HIS A 112 13.11 -15.48 0.49
CA HIS A 112 11.93 -16.27 0.15
C HIS A 112 11.42 -16.03 -1.28
N SER A 113 12.16 -15.29 -2.10
CA SER A 113 11.80 -15.11 -3.51
C SER A 113 12.13 -16.37 -4.29
N SER A 114 11.12 -16.99 -4.88
CA SER A 114 11.27 -18.17 -5.73
C SER A 114 11.69 -17.85 -7.17
N LEU A 115 12.00 -16.58 -7.48
CA LEU A 115 12.55 -16.19 -8.77
C LEU A 115 14.07 -16.35 -8.77
N ALA A 116 14.58 -17.36 -9.48
CA ALA A 116 16.01 -17.66 -9.59
C ALA A 116 16.83 -16.44 -10.06
N LEU A 117 16.26 -15.58 -10.92
CA LEU A 117 16.89 -14.34 -11.35
C LEU A 117 17.12 -13.36 -10.19
N LEU A 118 16.16 -13.20 -9.28
CA LEU A 118 16.31 -12.33 -8.10
C LEU A 118 17.32 -12.90 -7.11
N GLN A 119 17.41 -14.23 -7.00
CA GLN A 119 18.45 -14.87 -6.19
C GLN A 119 19.84 -14.66 -6.79
N ARG A 120 19.99 -14.76 -8.11
CA ARG A 120 21.26 -14.47 -8.80
C ARG A 120 21.68 -13.00 -8.70
N LEU A 121 20.71 -12.09 -8.69
CA LEU A 121 20.94 -10.65 -8.55
C LEU A 121 21.04 -10.19 -7.09
N LYS A 122 20.82 -11.09 -6.11
CA LYS A 122 20.90 -10.77 -4.68
C LYS A 122 22.20 -10.03 -4.28
N PRO A 123 23.40 -10.44 -4.71
CA PRO A 123 24.63 -9.71 -4.36
C PRO A 123 24.60 -8.26 -4.89
N VAL A 124 24.09 -8.06 -6.11
CA VAL A 124 23.99 -6.73 -6.73
C VAL A 124 22.92 -5.89 -6.03
N VAL A 125 21.76 -6.47 -5.73
CA VAL A 125 20.69 -5.82 -5.00
C VAL A 125 21.13 -5.44 -3.58
N THR A 126 21.93 -6.31 -2.92
CA THR A 126 22.48 -6.05 -1.59
C THR A 126 23.53 -4.93 -1.62
N ALA A 127 24.41 -4.92 -2.63
CA ALA A 127 25.46 -3.91 -2.76
C ALA A 127 24.88 -2.53 -3.18
N LEU A 128 23.83 -2.51 -4.01
CA LEU A 128 23.20 -1.29 -4.50
C LEU A 128 22.00 -0.84 -3.65
N GLY A 129 21.47 -1.68 -2.79
CA GLY A 129 20.35 -1.39 -1.90
C GLY A 129 20.69 -0.36 -0.83
N GLY A 130 19.66 0.29 -0.32
CA GLY A 130 19.78 1.19 0.83
C GLY A 130 19.94 0.43 2.15
N THR A 131 20.39 1.13 3.16
CA THR A 131 20.42 0.64 4.55
C THR A 131 19.00 0.51 5.13
N LEU A 132 18.86 -0.21 6.23
CA LEU A 132 17.58 -0.28 6.96
C LEU A 132 17.11 1.10 7.40
N ALA A 133 18.02 1.96 7.86
CA ALA A 133 17.70 3.34 8.24
C ALA A 133 17.16 4.17 7.06
N GLU A 134 17.76 4.03 5.87
CA GLU A 134 17.25 4.70 4.66
C GLU A 134 15.88 4.18 4.24
N GLY A 135 15.61 2.89 4.43
CA GLY A 135 14.30 2.29 4.11
C GLY A 135 13.21 2.63 5.12
N THR A 136 13.53 2.80 6.39
CA THR A 136 12.55 3.20 7.42
C THR A 136 12.23 4.69 7.37
N ALA A 137 13.15 5.54 6.92
CA ALA A 137 13.00 6.99 6.90
C ALA A 137 11.73 7.49 6.18
N PRO A 138 11.34 7.00 4.97
CA PRO A 138 10.09 7.41 4.33
C PRO A 138 8.84 7.04 5.12
N ILE A 139 8.83 5.88 5.78
CA ILE A 139 7.71 5.41 6.57
C ILE A 139 7.58 6.27 7.84
N ALA A 140 8.69 6.52 8.54
CA ALA A 140 8.71 7.39 9.71
C ALA A 140 8.33 8.84 9.35
N HIS A 141 8.83 9.37 8.23
CA HIS A 141 8.43 10.70 7.75
C HIS A 141 6.93 10.76 7.46
N ALA A 142 6.37 9.78 6.76
CA ALA A 142 4.94 9.72 6.50
C ALA A 142 4.11 9.71 7.79
N GLY A 143 4.60 9.03 8.84
CA GLY A 143 3.94 8.99 10.15
C GLY A 143 4.09 10.25 10.98
N PHE A 144 5.28 10.80 11.04
CA PHE A 144 5.65 11.81 12.05
C PHE A 144 6.26 13.08 11.47
N GLY A 145 6.60 13.10 10.18
CA GLY A 145 7.29 14.25 9.54
C GLY A 145 6.41 15.49 9.46
N ALA A 146 7.07 16.67 9.48
CA ALA A 146 6.44 17.94 9.15
C ALA A 146 6.19 18.03 7.63
N GLY A 147 5.17 18.83 7.24
CA GLY A 147 4.85 19.09 5.82
C GLY A 147 4.27 17.90 5.05
N VAL A 148 3.92 16.80 5.72
CA VAL A 148 3.23 15.66 5.10
C VAL A 148 1.82 16.07 4.70
N ARG A 149 1.43 15.76 3.48
CA ARG A 149 0.08 16.01 2.96
C ARG A 149 -0.67 14.71 2.75
N GLY A 150 -1.94 14.70 3.09
CA GLY A 150 -2.80 13.55 2.89
C GLY A 150 -2.89 13.15 1.40
N GLY A 151 -2.87 11.85 1.12
CA GLY A 151 -2.86 11.30 -0.23
C GLY A 151 -1.49 11.23 -0.90
N ASP A 152 -0.44 11.80 -0.29
CA ASP A 152 0.92 11.72 -0.82
C ASP A 152 1.48 10.30 -0.73
N PHE A 153 2.50 10.04 -1.55
CA PHE A 153 3.27 8.80 -1.56
C PHE A 153 4.74 9.12 -1.44
N TYR A 154 5.39 8.71 -0.36
CA TYR A 154 6.76 9.03 -0.03
C TYR A 154 7.73 7.87 -0.28
N GLY A 155 8.96 8.20 -0.64
CA GLY A 155 10.04 7.24 -0.82
C GLY A 155 11.42 7.86 -0.59
N PRO A 156 12.50 7.06 -0.69
CA PRO A 156 13.87 7.55 -0.62
C PRO A 156 14.17 8.51 -1.76
N ARG A 157 15.13 9.44 -1.53
CA ARG A 157 15.46 10.54 -2.46
C ARG A 157 15.71 10.11 -3.91
N PHE A 158 16.38 8.99 -4.13
CA PHE A 158 16.67 8.48 -5.48
C PHE A 158 15.69 7.37 -5.93
N GLY A 159 14.52 7.29 -5.31
CA GLY A 159 13.46 6.32 -5.61
C GLY A 159 13.72 4.94 -5.01
N TYR A 160 14.87 4.35 -5.22
CA TYR A 160 15.20 3.01 -4.71
C TYR A 160 16.10 3.02 -3.46
N ARG A 161 16.85 4.10 -3.19
CA ARG A 161 17.72 4.31 -2.01
C ARG A 161 18.02 5.79 -1.80
N GLY A 162 18.81 6.10 -0.77
CA GLY A 162 19.42 7.41 -0.52
C GLY A 162 18.84 8.11 0.69
N LYS A 163 19.72 8.90 1.33
CA LYS A 163 19.33 9.73 2.47
C LYS A 163 18.34 10.82 2.04
N GLY A 164 17.34 11.07 2.87
CA GLY A 164 16.27 12.02 2.63
C GLY A 164 15.02 11.37 2.06
N VAL A 165 13.91 12.04 2.27
CA VAL A 165 12.56 11.59 1.88
C VAL A 165 11.97 12.60 0.90
N VAL A 166 11.38 12.09 -0.16
CA VAL A 166 10.74 12.91 -1.21
C VAL A 166 9.40 12.31 -1.62
N PRO A 167 8.49 13.10 -2.20
CA PRO A 167 7.35 12.55 -2.91
C PRO A 167 7.83 11.58 -4.01
N SER A 168 7.28 10.37 -3.98
CA SER A 168 7.71 9.28 -4.87
C SER A 168 6.90 9.23 -6.15
N VAL A 169 7.50 8.65 -7.19
CA VAL A 169 6.82 8.38 -8.45
C VAL A 169 5.65 7.42 -8.21
N SER A 170 4.51 7.73 -8.79
CA SER A 170 3.34 6.87 -8.74
C SER A 170 2.70 6.69 -10.12
N SER A 171 2.17 5.48 -10.37
CA SER A 171 1.56 5.13 -11.66
C SER A 171 0.30 5.96 -11.94
N ARG A 172 -0.05 6.12 -13.23
CA ARG A 172 -1.34 6.72 -13.61
C ARG A 172 -2.51 5.92 -13.01
N LEU A 173 -2.36 4.60 -12.96
CA LEU A 173 -3.36 3.71 -12.37
C LEU A 173 -3.60 4.02 -10.90
N SER A 174 -2.56 4.20 -10.10
CA SER A 174 -2.69 4.52 -8.67
C SER A 174 -3.29 5.91 -8.38
N ARG A 175 -3.41 6.77 -9.41
CA ARG A 175 -4.05 8.08 -9.35
C ARG A 175 -5.45 8.11 -9.94
N ASP A 176 -5.94 6.98 -10.44
CA ASP A 176 -7.27 6.87 -11.04
C ASP A 176 -8.33 6.74 -9.94
N HIS A 177 -9.06 7.81 -9.68
CA HIS A 177 -10.11 7.86 -8.66
C HIS A 177 -11.26 6.86 -8.92
N GLY A 178 -11.57 6.60 -10.19
CA GLY A 178 -12.61 5.63 -10.56
C GLY A 178 -12.20 4.20 -10.18
N GLN A 179 -10.94 3.84 -10.45
CA GLN A 179 -10.40 2.54 -10.06
C GLN A 179 -10.23 2.43 -8.53
N ALA A 180 -9.81 3.50 -7.86
CA ALA A 180 -9.67 3.52 -6.41
C ALA A 180 -11.03 3.31 -5.70
N ARG A 181 -12.12 3.93 -6.20
CA ARG A 181 -13.47 3.68 -5.68
C ARG A 181 -13.92 2.24 -5.89
N ARG A 182 -13.75 1.69 -7.09
CA ARG A 182 -14.11 0.27 -7.36
C ARG A 182 -13.34 -0.69 -6.47
N LEU A 183 -12.04 -0.42 -6.26
CA LEU A 183 -11.22 -1.22 -5.35
C LEU A 183 -11.68 -1.09 -3.90
N TRP A 184 -12.08 0.10 -3.48
CA TRP A 184 -12.65 0.34 -2.16
C TRP A 184 -13.91 -0.49 -1.94
N ASP A 185 -14.88 -0.38 -2.85
CA ASP A 185 -16.15 -1.10 -2.77
C ASP A 185 -15.91 -2.62 -2.75
N LEU A 186 -15.03 -3.13 -3.61
CA LEU A 186 -14.62 -4.52 -3.61
C LEU A 186 -13.98 -4.93 -2.26
N SER A 187 -13.14 -4.08 -1.69
CA SER A 187 -12.46 -4.38 -0.42
C SER A 187 -13.43 -4.40 0.75
N GLU A 188 -14.42 -3.50 0.77
CA GLU A 188 -15.52 -3.54 1.75
C GLU A 188 -16.33 -4.84 1.61
N ASP A 189 -16.69 -5.24 0.39
CA ASP A 189 -17.49 -6.44 0.15
C ASP A 189 -16.72 -7.73 0.52
N LEU A 190 -15.44 -7.80 0.20
CA LEU A 190 -14.62 -8.97 0.52
C LEU A 190 -14.29 -9.06 2.02
N SER A 191 -13.99 -7.95 2.66
CA SER A 191 -13.59 -7.92 4.07
C SER A 191 -14.78 -7.91 5.04
N GLY A 192 -15.97 -7.52 4.57
CA GLY A 192 -17.14 -7.28 5.42
C GLY A 192 -17.03 -6.03 6.31
N VAL A 193 -15.96 -5.25 6.17
CA VAL A 193 -15.71 -4.07 7.01
C VAL A 193 -16.12 -2.81 6.28
N ARG A 194 -17.09 -2.08 6.84
CA ARG A 194 -17.51 -0.74 6.39
C ARG A 194 -16.85 0.33 7.24
N TYR A 195 -16.40 1.40 6.60
CA TYR A 195 -15.71 2.48 7.29
C TYR A 195 -16.70 3.46 7.93
N PRO A 196 -16.59 3.79 9.24
CA PRO A 196 -17.53 4.65 9.96
C PRO A 196 -17.29 6.15 9.68
N LEU A 197 -17.25 6.54 8.41
CA LEU A 197 -16.89 7.91 8.00
C LEU A 197 -17.96 8.95 8.36
N SER A 198 -19.23 8.56 8.41
CA SER A 198 -20.34 9.45 8.80
C SER A 198 -20.30 9.84 10.28
N THR A 199 -19.84 8.94 11.13
CA THR A 199 -19.71 9.19 12.59
C THR A 199 -18.55 10.14 12.92
N LEU A 200 -17.49 10.12 12.11
CA LEU A 200 -16.35 11.04 12.30
C LEU A 200 -16.71 12.49 12.00
N ALA A 201 -17.68 12.73 11.10
CA ALA A 201 -18.16 14.06 10.77
C ALA A 201 -18.94 14.71 11.93
N SER A 202 -19.62 13.93 12.77
CA SER A 202 -20.40 14.43 13.91
C SER A 202 -19.55 14.75 15.14
N GLU A 203 -18.45 14.03 15.35
CA GLU A 203 -17.53 14.25 16.46
C GLU A 203 -16.61 15.47 16.25
N GLY A 204 -16.28 15.81 15.00
CA GLY A 204 -15.46 16.97 14.65
C GLY A 204 -16.17 18.33 14.82
N ASN A 205 -17.51 18.34 14.94
CA ASN A 205 -18.31 19.55 15.16
C ASN A 205 -18.52 19.87 16.64
N LEU A 206 -18.02 19.08 17.56
CA LEU A 206 -18.20 19.23 19.02
C LEU A 206 -16.90 19.63 19.74
N ALA A 207 -15.82 19.89 19.03
CA ALA A 207 -14.55 20.38 19.53
C ALA A 207 -14.22 21.75 18.93
#